data_6a6591ae85bac73289f58ac441a4046b
#
_entry.id   6a6591ae85bac73289f58ac441a4046b
#
_cell.length_a   1.000
_cell.length_b   1.000
_cell.length_c   1.000
_cell.angle_alpha   90.00
_cell.angle_beta   90.00
_cell.angle_gamma   90.00
#
_symmetry.space_group_name_H-M   'P 1'
#
loop_
_entity.id
_entity.type
_entity.pdbx_description
1 polymer ?
#
loop_
_entity_poly.entity_id
_entity_poly.type
_entity_poly.pdbx_seq_one_letter_code
_entity_poly.pdbx_strand_id
1 'polypeptide(L)'
;MQKQSLTSLLQVSHPIIMAPMFLVSNTKMVIEGMKSGVAGCIPALNYRTLDELKAAIHELKSAKVPGGSFGFNLIVNKSNVKYKEQLRVLCEEGVDFILTSLGSPEETIREAHKVG
;
A
#
# COMPACT_ATOMS: atom_id res chain seq x y z
N MET A 1 -11.02 18.90 16.04
CA MET A 1 -10.33 17.75 15.43
C MET A 1 -8.94 18.18 15.00
N GLN A 2 -7.93 17.51 15.53
CA GLN A 2 -6.55 17.82 15.15
C GLN A 2 -6.26 17.22 13.76
N LYS A 3 -5.65 18.02 12.90
CA LYS A 3 -5.19 17.54 11.61
C LYS A 3 -3.84 16.85 11.79
N GLN A 4 -3.73 15.63 11.27
CA GLN A 4 -2.46 14.92 11.21
C GLN A 4 -1.71 15.33 9.94
N SER A 5 -0.41 15.54 10.05
CA SER A 5 0.43 15.71 8.87
C SER A 5 0.64 14.36 8.18
N LEU A 6 0.98 14.40 6.90
CA LEU A 6 1.27 13.18 6.16
C LEU A 6 2.46 12.42 6.78
N THR A 7 3.48 13.16 7.24
CA THR A 7 4.64 12.56 7.90
C THR A 7 4.26 11.81 9.16
N SER A 8 3.35 12.36 9.95
CA SER A 8 2.85 11.73 11.16
C SER A 8 1.96 10.51 10.84
N LEU A 9 1.04 10.68 9.88
CA LEU A 9 0.08 9.65 9.51
C LEU A 9 0.76 8.41 8.95
N LEU A 10 1.72 8.58 8.05
CA LEU A 10 2.42 7.49 7.38
C LEU A 10 3.78 7.15 8.03
N GLN A 11 4.18 7.90 9.04
CA GLN A 11 5.46 7.72 9.72
C GLN A 11 6.65 7.76 8.76
N VAL A 12 6.64 8.76 7.88
CA VAL A 12 7.72 9.01 6.91
C VAL A 12 8.45 10.30 7.26
N SER A 13 9.70 10.42 6.82
CA SER A 13 10.52 11.61 7.09
C SER A 13 10.08 12.80 6.26
N HIS A 14 9.54 12.57 5.07
CA HIS A 14 9.13 13.63 4.14
C HIS A 14 7.69 13.41 3.69
N PRO A 15 6.89 14.49 3.49
CA PRO A 15 5.47 14.35 3.12
C PRO A 15 5.32 14.06 1.63
N ILE A 16 5.84 12.90 1.18
CA ILE A 16 5.87 12.50 -0.22
C ILE A 16 5.42 11.05 -0.32
N ILE A 17 4.53 10.78 -1.26
CA ILE A 17 4.13 9.43 -1.64
C ILE A 17 4.54 9.22 -3.10
N MET A 18 5.35 8.19 -3.37
CA MET A 18 5.63 7.78 -4.73
C MET A 18 4.37 7.11 -5.27
N ALA A 19 3.73 7.73 -6.26
CA ALA A 19 2.45 7.27 -6.79
C ALA A 19 2.54 5.86 -7.38
N PRO A 20 1.48 5.06 -7.25
CA PRO A 20 1.44 3.75 -7.89
C PRO A 20 1.30 3.92 -9.40
N MET A 21 2.13 3.21 -10.17
CA MET A 21 2.11 3.23 -11.62
C MET A 21 2.05 1.80 -12.15
N PHE A 22 0.96 1.47 -12.84
CA PHE A 22 0.72 0.11 -13.31
C PHE A 22 1.89 -0.40 -14.17
N LEU A 23 2.42 -1.57 -13.80
CA LEU A 23 3.55 -2.26 -14.43
C LEU A 23 4.88 -1.48 -14.43
N VAL A 24 4.92 -0.28 -13.82
CA VAL A 24 6.14 0.51 -13.68
C VAL A 24 6.65 0.45 -12.23
N SER A 25 5.77 0.68 -11.26
CA SER A 25 6.13 0.58 -9.85
C SER A 25 6.50 -0.86 -9.49
N ASN A 26 7.56 -1.01 -8.71
CA ASN A 26 8.01 -2.32 -8.24
C ASN A 26 8.62 -2.20 -6.85
N THR A 27 8.96 -3.35 -6.26
CA THR A 27 9.51 -3.40 -4.90
C THR A 27 10.83 -2.64 -4.78
N LYS A 28 11.68 -2.70 -5.81
CA LYS A 28 12.97 -1.98 -5.79
C LYS A 28 12.78 -0.48 -5.69
N MET A 29 11.83 0.08 -6.45
CA MET A 29 11.51 1.52 -6.38
C MET A 29 11.04 1.91 -4.99
N VAL A 30 10.14 1.12 -4.41
CA VAL A 30 9.58 1.41 -3.10
C VAL A 30 10.66 1.29 -2.01
N ILE A 31 11.52 0.29 -2.10
CA ILE A 31 12.63 0.12 -1.15
C ILE A 31 13.54 1.35 -1.18
N GLU A 32 13.92 1.83 -2.36
CA GLU A 32 14.73 3.04 -2.49
C GLU A 32 13.99 4.27 -1.95
N GLY A 33 12.69 4.36 -2.19
CA GLY A 33 11.86 5.42 -1.62
C GLY A 33 11.86 5.38 -0.09
N MET A 34 11.66 4.22 0.50
CA MET A 34 11.69 4.06 1.95
C MET A 34 13.04 4.49 2.53
N LYS A 35 14.14 4.09 1.91
CA LYS A 35 15.49 4.51 2.33
C LYS A 35 15.67 6.02 2.26
N SER A 36 14.95 6.68 1.36
CA SER A 36 14.97 8.14 1.20
C SER A 36 14.00 8.87 2.12
N GLY A 37 13.25 8.14 2.94
CA GLY A 37 12.35 8.73 3.92
C GLY A 37 10.98 9.11 3.37
N VAL A 38 10.52 8.45 2.32
CA VAL A 38 9.19 8.68 1.72
C VAL A 38 8.38 7.41 1.72
N ALA A 39 7.09 7.52 1.41
CA ALA A 39 6.21 6.38 1.21
C ALA A 39 6.23 5.97 -0.26
N GLY A 40 6.18 4.68 -0.52
CA GLY A 40 6.05 4.14 -1.86
C GLY A 40 4.78 3.31 -1.98
N CYS A 41 4.21 3.28 -3.19
CA CYS A 41 2.98 2.56 -3.45
C CYS A 41 3.06 1.77 -4.74
N ILE A 42 2.53 0.55 -4.73
CA ILE A 42 2.52 -0.33 -5.90
C ILE A 42 1.07 -0.74 -6.18
N PRO A 43 0.62 -0.77 -7.44
CA PRO A 43 -0.70 -1.32 -7.74
C PRO A 43 -0.76 -2.81 -7.40
N ALA A 44 -1.76 -3.23 -6.63
CA ALA A 44 -1.95 -4.65 -6.32
C ALA A 44 -2.14 -5.48 -7.61
N LEU A 45 -2.73 -4.87 -8.64
CA LEU A 45 -2.94 -5.53 -9.93
C LEU A 45 -1.66 -5.84 -10.71
N ASN A 46 -0.49 -5.32 -10.29
CA ASN A 46 0.79 -5.71 -10.89
C ASN A 46 1.08 -7.20 -10.67
N TYR A 47 0.47 -7.80 -9.67
CA TYR A 47 0.71 -9.20 -9.31
C TYR A 47 -0.45 -10.06 -9.78
N ARG A 48 -0.15 -11.09 -10.57
CA ARG A 48 -1.17 -11.95 -11.16
C ARG A 48 -1.80 -12.90 -10.15
N THR A 49 -1.03 -13.31 -9.14
CA THR A 49 -1.50 -14.24 -8.12
C THR A 49 -1.37 -13.62 -6.74
N LEU A 50 -2.15 -14.14 -5.79
CA LEU A 50 -2.05 -13.71 -4.41
C LEU A 50 -0.71 -14.10 -3.79
N ASP A 51 -0.11 -15.20 -4.22
CA ASP A 51 1.21 -15.62 -3.73
C ASP A 51 2.29 -14.62 -4.17
N GLU A 52 2.23 -14.12 -5.40
CA GLU A 52 3.14 -13.08 -5.88
C GLU A 52 2.96 -11.79 -5.08
N LEU A 53 1.72 -11.41 -4.78
CA LEU A 53 1.42 -10.23 -3.97
C LEU A 53 1.99 -10.38 -2.55
N LYS A 54 1.79 -11.54 -1.93
CA LYS A 54 2.33 -11.83 -0.60
C LYS A 54 3.86 -11.77 -0.59
N ALA A 55 4.50 -12.33 -1.62
CA ALA A 55 5.96 -12.31 -1.73
C ALA A 55 6.48 -10.88 -1.81
N ALA A 56 5.82 -10.02 -2.59
CA ALA A 56 6.18 -8.61 -2.69
C ALA A 56 6.03 -7.91 -1.33
N ILE A 57 4.96 -8.17 -0.61
CA ILE A 57 4.74 -7.59 0.72
C ILE A 57 5.86 -8.03 1.68
N HIS A 58 6.21 -9.30 1.68
CA HIS A 58 7.27 -9.82 2.53
C HIS A 58 8.62 -9.19 2.22
N GLU A 59 8.92 -8.99 0.94
CA GLU A 59 10.14 -8.30 0.51
C GLU A 59 10.19 -6.88 1.04
N LEU A 60 9.08 -6.14 0.93
CA LEU A 60 9.00 -4.77 1.42
C LEU A 60 9.11 -4.69 2.95
N LYS A 61 8.46 -5.61 3.65
CA LYS A 61 8.56 -5.67 5.12
C LYS A 61 9.99 -5.95 5.58
N SER A 62 10.71 -6.83 4.88
CA SER A 62 12.10 -7.14 5.20
C SER A 62 13.04 -5.96 4.96
N ALA A 63 12.70 -5.07 4.04
CA ALA A 63 13.51 -3.91 3.68
C ALA A 63 13.06 -2.63 4.39
N LYS A 64 12.04 -2.69 5.22
CA LYS A 64 11.49 -1.51 5.87
C LYS A 64 12.50 -0.88 6.83
N VAL A 65 12.61 0.45 6.76
CA VAL A 65 13.48 1.24 7.62
C VAL A 65 12.69 2.34 8.31
N PRO A 66 13.15 2.86 9.47
CA PRO A 66 12.50 4.01 10.10
C PRO A 66 12.44 5.20 9.15
N GLY A 67 11.30 5.87 9.10
CA GLY A 67 11.11 7.03 8.22
C GLY A 67 10.61 6.68 6.83
N GLY A 68 10.44 5.40 6.50
CA GLY A 68 9.87 4.96 5.24
C GLY A 68 8.63 4.09 5.45
N SER A 69 7.72 4.09 4.49
CA SER A 69 6.54 3.23 4.56
C SER A 69 6.15 2.75 3.15
N PHE A 70 5.35 1.70 3.10
CA PHE A 70 4.89 1.16 1.83
C PHE A 70 3.40 0.84 1.88
N GLY A 71 2.76 0.97 0.73
CA GLY A 71 1.37 0.61 0.59
C GLY A 71 1.07 0.10 -0.80
N PHE A 72 -0.19 -0.25 -1.01
CA PHE A 72 -0.66 -0.77 -2.29
C PHE A 72 -1.89 -0.02 -2.74
N ASN A 73 -1.97 0.21 -4.04
CA ASN A 73 -3.16 0.75 -4.68
C ASN A 73 -4.14 -0.40 -4.90
N LEU A 74 -5.35 -0.23 -4.43
CA LEU A 74 -6.42 -1.21 -4.56
C LEU A 74 -7.57 -0.61 -5.36
N ILE A 75 -7.86 -1.20 -6.51
CA ILE A 75 -8.98 -0.77 -7.34
C ILE A 75 -10.26 -1.36 -6.75
N VAL A 76 -11.19 -0.49 -6.35
CA VAL A 76 -12.43 -0.89 -5.68
C VAL A 76 -13.63 -0.97 -6.63
N ASN A 77 -13.40 -0.73 -7.92
CA ASN A 77 -14.45 -0.84 -8.93
C ASN A 77 -14.90 -2.28 -9.09
N LYS A 78 -16.18 -2.48 -9.44
CA LYS A 78 -16.75 -3.81 -9.64
C LYS A 78 -16.06 -4.62 -10.74
N SER A 79 -15.34 -3.95 -11.64
CA SER A 79 -14.55 -4.62 -12.67
C SER A 79 -13.34 -5.36 -12.09
N ASN A 80 -12.90 -5.02 -10.89
CA ASN A 80 -11.82 -5.73 -10.24
C ASN A 80 -12.36 -6.94 -9.47
N VAL A 81 -12.41 -8.09 -10.14
CA VAL A 81 -12.92 -9.33 -9.54
C VAL A 81 -12.04 -9.86 -8.42
N LYS A 82 -10.81 -9.38 -8.31
CA LYS A 82 -9.85 -9.78 -7.27
C LYS A 82 -9.89 -8.90 -6.03
N TYR A 83 -10.76 -7.89 -6.02
CA TYR A 83 -10.80 -6.87 -4.96
C TYR A 83 -10.82 -7.48 -3.55
N LYS A 84 -11.77 -8.36 -3.27
CA LYS A 84 -11.94 -8.89 -1.92
C LYS A 84 -10.73 -9.72 -1.45
N GLU A 85 -10.18 -10.53 -2.35
CA GLU A 85 -9.01 -11.35 -2.05
C GLU A 85 -7.76 -10.49 -1.85
N GLN A 86 -7.58 -9.47 -2.69
CA GLN A 86 -6.48 -8.53 -2.54
C GLN A 86 -6.59 -7.77 -1.22
N LEU A 87 -7.78 -7.26 -0.90
CA LEU A 87 -8.01 -6.56 0.36
C LEU A 87 -7.68 -7.44 1.56
N ARG A 88 -8.12 -8.69 1.53
CA ARG A 88 -7.83 -9.65 2.59
C ARG A 88 -6.32 -9.83 2.79
N VAL A 89 -5.59 -10.04 1.69
CA VAL A 89 -4.14 -10.22 1.76
C VAL A 89 -3.44 -8.98 2.31
N LEU A 90 -3.81 -7.79 1.82
CA LEU A 90 -3.20 -6.55 2.29
C LEU A 90 -3.42 -6.35 3.79
N CYS A 91 -4.61 -6.67 4.29
CA CYS A 91 -4.92 -6.56 5.70
C CYS A 91 -4.20 -7.61 6.54
N GLU A 92 -4.24 -8.87 6.10
CA GLU A 92 -3.61 -9.97 6.84
C GLU A 92 -2.08 -9.82 6.92
N GLU A 93 -1.46 -9.39 5.83
CA GLU A 93 -0.01 -9.23 5.76
C GLU A 93 0.47 -7.91 6.40
N GLY A 94 -0.43 -6.98 6.68
CA GLY A 94 -0.11 -5.77 7.43
C GLY A 94 0.70 -4.74 6.67
N VAL A 95 0.20 -4.32 5.48
CA VAL A 95 0.82 -3.19 4.77
C VAL A 95 0.60 -1.89 5.56
N ASP A 96 1.43 -0.88 5.33
CA ASP A 96 1.33 0.37 6.08
C ASP A 96 0.10 1.19 5.71
N PHE A 97 -0.29 1.16 4.43
CA PHE A 97 -1.48 1.89 3.98
C PHE A 97 -2.03 1.30 2.68
N ILE A 98 -3.26 1.67 2.36
CA ILE A 98 -3.93 1.30 1.12
C ILE A 98 -4.44 2.57 0.45
N LEU A 99 -4.16 2.75 -0.85
CA LEU A 99 -4.72 3.82 -1.66
C LEU A 99 -5.83 3.22 -2.53
N THR A 100 -7.06 3.63 -2.29
CA THR A 100 -8.19 3.15 -3.10
C THR A 100 -8.37 4.02 -4.33
N SER A 101 -8.87 3.42 -5.41
CA SER A 101 -9.20 4.16 -6.63
C SER A 101 -10.40 3.53 -7.34
N LEU A 102 -11.04 4.34 -8.18
CA LEU A 102 -12.12 3.95 -9.07
C LEU A 102 -13.39 3.47 -8.35
N GLY A 103 -13.70 4.05 -7.19
CA GLY A 103 -14.92 3.72 -6.47
C GLY A 103 -14.91 4.22 -5.04
N SER A 104 -15.93 3.82 -4.27
CA SER A 104 -16.04 4.20 -2.87
C SER A 104 -15.03 3.45 -1.99
N PRO A 105 -14.30 4.15 -1.12
CA PRO A 105 -13.34 3.50 -0.23
C PRO A 105 -13.98 2.91 1.03
N GLU A 106 -15.27 3.01 1.21
CA GLU A 106 -15.95 2.72 2.47
C GLU A 106 -15.69 1.31 3.00
N GLU A 107 -15.87 0.30 2.16
CA GLU A 107 -15.61 -1.09 2.56
C GLU A 107 -14.13 -1.29 2.90
N THR A 108 -13.24 -0.73 2.11
CA THR A 108 -11.79 -0.86 2.33
C THR A 108 -11.39 -0.23 3.66
N ILE A 109 -11.90 0.96 3.95
CA ILE A 109 -11.62 1.66 5.20
C ILE A 109 -12.09 0.82 6.38
N ARG A 110 -13.30 0.29 6.30
CA ARG A 110 -13.88 -0.52 7.38
C ARG A 110 -13.03 -1.76 7.67
N GLU A 111 -12.64 -2.49 6.62
CA GLU A 111 -11.85 -3.70 6.79
C GLU A 111 -10.41 -3.41 7.24
N ALA A 112 -9.78 -2.39 6.66
CA ALA A 112 -8.42 -2.00 7.03
C ALA A 112 -8.34 -1.55 8.49
N HIS A 113 -9.32 -0.79 8.96
CA HIS A 113 -9.31 -0.28 10.35
C HIS A 113 -9.56 -1.36 11.40
N LYS A 114 -10.05 -2.55 11.00
CA LYS A 114 -10.16 -3.68 11.93
C LYS A 114 -8.81 -4.24 12.34
N VAL A 115 -7.79 -4.06 11.52
CA VAL A 115 -6.44 -4.60 11.78
C VAL A 115 -5.42 -3.51 12.11
N GLY A 116 -5.87 -2.28 12.22
CA GLY A 116 -5.01 -1.12 12.47
C GLY A 116 -4.78 -0.34 11.22
#